data_47d809c9596aa277aee56b233c76a7c7
#
_entry.id   47d809c9596aa277aee56b233c76a7c7
#
_cell.length_a   1.000
_cell.length_b   1.000
_cell.length_c   1.000
_cell.angle_alpha   90.00
_cell.angle_beta   90.00
_cell.angle_gamma   90.00
#
_symmetry.space_group_name_H-M   'P 1'
#
loop_
_entity.id
_entity.type
_entity.pdbx_description
1 polymer ?
#
loop_
_entity_poly.entity_id
_entity_poly.type
_entity_poly.pdbx_seq_one_letter_code
_entity_poly.pdbx_strand_id
1 'polypeptide(L)'
;MICRTLQDFLTNIKISDMDMRHFNEGINSVGNCKIKNAVLDMFDSFKDEKKNKSNTALSYAKQKVELWNFIGNQSYEAYSEEFLDKHIDSEFHSHRFFYRGVANKDYKLVSGIYRNNEKEENYYFHELQVRCPNILAHLKNFNKLTYMQHYGSPTRLLDITANPLVGLYFACESHFEIDGKVSIFGIRSDEVAYETSDRVQMLSHLQELSREEQEQLQILSYIYLFKGKFPQSTNSKYSDPEIERFYYNIQKENNAFERGIVPLDMLRPVFVQANQDNPRILKQDGAFIMSALDFNETDSDGKLKKHVIKELIIPAECKKTILSELETICIHKASLFPELDTVSQYLRNR
;
A
#
# COMPACT_ATOMS: atom_id res chain seq x y z
N MET A 1 17.63 -14.30 7.62
CA MET A 1 18.87 -14.06 8.39
C MET A 1 18.50 -13.86 9.85
N ILE A 2 19.29 -14.34 10.82
CA ILE A 2 18.95 -14.29 12.27
C ILE A 2 19.80 -13.22 12.94
N CYS A 3 19.17 -12.31 13.70
CA CYS A 3 19.82 -11.26 14.47
C CYS A 3 19.53 -11.44 15.97
N ARG A 4 20.55 -11.66 16.79
CA ARG A 4 20.43 -11.92 18.23
C ARG A 4 20.75 -10.71 19.10
N THR A 5 21.47 -9.74 18.54
CA THR A 5 21.90 -8.51 19.21
C THR A 5 21.66 -7.32 18.29
N LEU A 6 21.69 -6.10 18.88
CA LEU A 6 21.69 -4.86 18.09
C LEU A 6 22.87 -4.81 17.11
N GLN A 7 24.05 -5.29 17.52
CA GLN A 7 25.24 -5.35 16.67
C GLN A 7 25.04 -6.31 15.47
N ASP A 8 24.42 -7.47 15.67
CA ASP A 8 24.06 -8.38 14.57
C ASP A 8 23.10 -7.69 13.59
N PHE A 9 22.11 -6.98 14.11
CA PHE A 9 21.16 -6.24 13.28
C PHE A 9 21.87 -5.17 12.47
N LEU A 10 22.68 -4.32 13.09
CA LEU A 10 23.42 -3.25 12.41
C LEU A 10 24.40 -3.76 11.34
N THR A 11 24.94 -4.96 11.54
CA THR A 11 25.80 -5.62 10.55
C THR A 11 24.98 -6.15 9.37
N ASN A 12 23.87 -6.80 9.66
CA ASN A 12 23.04 -7.50 8.67
C ASN A 12 22.07 -6.58 7.90
N ILE A 13 21.83 -5.36 8.38
CA ILE A 13 20.95 -4.40 7.71
C ILE A 13 21.58 -3.80 6.46
N LYS A 14 22.89 -3.87 6.33
CA LYS A 14 23.59 -3.37 5.14
C LYS A 14 23.13 -4.15 3.91
N ILE A 15 22.70 -3.42 2.91
CA ILE A 15 22.32 -3.97 1.61
C ILE A 15 23.58 -4.05 0.75
N SER A 16 23.90 -5.26 0.31
CA SER A 16 25.04 -5.49 -0.59
C SER A 16 24.61 -5.33 -2.06
N ASP A 17 25.57 -5.10 -2.94
CA ASP A 17 25.34 -5.12 -4.39
C ASP A 17 24.76 -6.47 -4.87
N MET A 18 25.05 -7.55 -4.13
CA MET A 18 24.51 -8.88 -4.42
C MET A 18 23.03 -8.98 -4.06
N ASP A 19 22.61 -8.39 -2.92
CA ASP A 19 21.18 -8.30 -2.54
C ASP A 19 20.40 -7.52 -3.61
N MET A 20 20.97 -6.42 -4.12
CA MET A 20 20.36 -5.59 -5.16
C MET A 20 20.32 -6.28 -6.52
N ARG A 21 21.33 -7.05 -6.90
CA ARG A 21 21.31 -7.82 -8.16
C ARG A 21 20.21 -8.87 -8.16
N HIS A 22 20.12 -9.69 -7.11
CA HIS A 22 19.07 -10.69 -6.98
C HIS A 22 17.67 -10.08 -6.97
N PHE A 23 17.52 -8.91 -6.34
CA PHE A 23 16.28 -8.15 -6.33
C PHE A 23 15.89 -7.69 -7.76
N ASN A 24 16.82 -7.10 -8.50
CA ASN A 24 16.57 -6.62 -9.86
C ASN A 24 16.34 -7.77 -10.87
N GLU A 25 17.05 -8.90 -10.72
CA GLU A 25 16.84 -10.09 -11.56
C GLU A 25 15.45 -10.70 -11.36
N GLY A 26 14.92 -10.68 -10.13
CA GLY A 26 13.56 -11.12 -9.83
C GLY A 26 12.47 -10.25 -10.47
N ILE A 27 12.74 -8.96 -10.68
CA ILE A 27 11.82 -8.03 -11.35
C ILE A 27 11.78 -8.24 -12.86
N ASN A 28 12.90 -8.60 -13.49
CA ASN A 28 13.04 -8.63 -14.96
C ASN A 28 12.58 -9.93 -15.64
N SER A 29 11.99 -10.89 -14.94
CA SER A 29 11.83 -12.26 -15.47
C SER A 29 10.55 -12.57 -16.26
N VAL A 30 9.60 -11.64 -16.46
CA VAL A 30 8.27 -11.96 -17.04
C VAL A 30 7.77 -10.93 -18.06
N GLY A 31 8.16 -11.08 -19.32
CA GLY A 31 7.51 -10.38 -20.43
C GLY A 31 6.51 -11.29 -21.17
N ASN A 32 5.26 -10.87 -21.39
CA ASN A 32 4.34 -11.72 -22.16
C ASN A 32 3.30 -10.98 -23.02
N CYS A 33 3.61 -10.87 -24.32
CA CYS A 33 2.74 -10.36 -25.39
C CYS A 33 1.40 -11.13 -25.52
N LYS A 34 1.33 -12.39 -25.06
CA LYS A 34 0.11 -13.24 -25.13
C LYS A 34 -1.01 -12.74 -24.21
N ILE A 35 -0.65 -12.16 -23.06
CA ILE A 35 -1.63 -11.66 -22.09
C ILE A 35 -2.33 -10.41 -22.63
N LYS A 36 -1.58 -9.52 -23.27
CA LYS A 36 -2.12 -8.29 -23.90
C LYS A 36 -3.19 -8.62 -24.92
N ASN A 37 -2.94 -9.57 -25.83
CA ASN A 37 -3.90 -9.95 -26.85
C ASN A 37 -5.15 -10.58 -26.24
N ALA A 38 -5.01 -11.46 -25.25
CA ALA A 38 -6.14 -12.08 -24.59
C ALA A 38 -7.03 -11.06 -23.84
N VAL A 39 -6.44 -10.06 -23.19
CA VAL A 39 -7.20 -8.98 -22.53
C VAL A 39 -7.87 -8.07 -23.56
N LEU A 40 -7.23 -7.78 -24.68
CA LEU A 40 -7.84 -7.02 -25.79
C LEU A 40 -9.01 -7.77 -26.43
N ASP A 41 -8.87 -9.08 -26.65
CA ASP A 41 -9.94 -9.93 -27.21
C ASP A 41 -11.14 -10.01 -26.24
N MET A 42 -10.89 -10.15 -24.94
CA MET A 42 -11.94 -10.05 -23.91
C MET A 42 -12.60 -8.66 -23.92
N PHE A 43 -11.83 -7.59 -24.07
CA PHE A 43 -12.35 -6.22 -24.12
C PHE A 43 -13.27 -5.98 -25.30
N ASP A 44 -12.97 -6.52 -26.47
CA ASP A 44 -13.83 -6.37 -27.66
C ASP A 44 -15.12 -7.18 -27.52
N SER A 45 -15.10 -8.35 -26.88
CA SER A 45 -16.30 -9.08 -26.52
C SER A 45 -17.21 -8.32 -25.54
N PHE A 46 -16.64 -7.63 -24.54
CA PHE A 46 -17.38 -6.76 -23.61
C PHE A 46 -18.11 -5.59 -24.31
N LYS A 47 -17.51 -5.01 -25.34
CA LYS A 47 -18.14 -3.91 -26.10
C LYS A 47 -19.38 -4.35 -26.85
N ASP A 48 -19.37 -5.57 -27.39
CA ASP A 48 -20.51 -6.07 -28.17
C ASP A 48 -21.68 -6.49 -27.28
N GLU A 49 -21.43 -6.96 -26.06
CA GLU A 49 -22.49 -7.28 -25.08
C GLU A 49 -23.15 -6.04 -24.46
N LYS A 50 -22.41 -4.93 -24.24
CA LYS A 50 -22.99 -3.65 -23.77
C LYS A 50 -24.06 -3.09 -24.74
N LYS A 51 -24.09 -3.52 -25.98
CA LYS A 51 -25.15 -3.14 -26.96
C LYS A 51 -26.47 -3.84 -26.70
N ASN A 52 -26.48 -4.95 -25.97
CA ASN A 52 -27.70 -5.73 -25.64
C ASN A 52 -28.16 -5.46 -24.21
N LYS A 53 -29.08 -4.53 -24.02
CA LYS A 53 -29.53 -3.95 -22.72
C LYS A 53 -30.29 -4.88 -21.77
N SER A 54 -30.42 -6.19 -21.99
CA SER A 54 -31.37 -7.01 -21.21
C SER A 54 -30.81 -7.98 -20.17
N ASN A 55 -29.46 -8.10 -19.98
CA ASN A 55 -28.89 -9.06 -19.02
C ASN A 55 -27.71 -8.51 -18.23
N THR A 56 -27.80 -7.29 -17.74
CA THR A 56 -26.64 -6.52 -17.29
C THR A 56 -25.96 -7.04 -16.02
N ALA A 57 -26.67 -7.45 -14.99
CA ALA A 57 -26.04 -7.81 -13.71
C ALA A 57 -25.43 -9.23 -13.72
N LEU A 58 -26.12 -10.22 -14.34
CA LEU A 58 -25.65 -11.60 -14.36
C LEU A 58 -24.51 -11.80 -15.36
N SER A 59 -24.59 -11.12 -16.51
CA SER A 59 -23.51 -11.05 -17.50
C SER A 59 -22.26 -10.42 -16.92
N TYR A 60 -22.41 -9.30 -16.22
CA TYR A 60 -21.32 -8.58 -15.56
C TYR A 60 -20.65 -9.45 -14.47
N ALA A 61 -21.42 -10.19 -13.68
CA ALA A 61 -20.88 -11.08 -12.65
C ALA A 61 -20.11 -12.27 -13.24
N LYS A 62 -20.61 -12.87 -14.35
CA LYS A 62 -19.90 -13.94 -15.05
C LYS A 62 -18.60 -13.46 -15.68
N GLN A 63 -18.63 -12.31 -16.34
CA GLN A 63 -17.46 -11.69 -16.93
C GLN A 63 -16.42 -11.31 -15.89
N LYS A 64 -16.86 -10.85 -14.71
CA LYS A 64 -15.99 -10.59 -13.55
C LYS A 64 -15.25 -11.86 -13.10
N VAL A 65 -15.95 -12.99 -13.01
CA VAL A 65 -15.36 -14.28 -12.63
C VAL A 65 -14.36 -14.77 -13.68
N GLU A 66 -14.67 -14.63 -14.96
CA GLU A 66 -13.79 -15.04 -16.06
C GLU A 66 -12.52 -14.16 -16.11
N LEU A 67 -12.68 -12.84 -16.02
CA LEU A 67 -11.57 -11.90 -15.93
C LEU A 67 -10.71 -12.14 -14.69
N TRP A 68 -11.34 -12.42 -13.56
CA TRP A 68 -10.69 -12.72 -12.30
C TRP A 68 -9.89 -14.02 -12.34
N ASN A 69 -10.46 -15.07 -12.93
CA ASN A 69 -9.77 -16.34 -13.14
C ASN A 69 -8.61 -16.20 -14.14
N PHE A 70 -8.78 -15.38 -15.17
CA PHE A 70 -7.74 -15.10 -16.14
C PHE A 70 -6.57 -14.32 -15.52
N ILE A 71 -6.86 -13.26 -14.75
CA ILE A 71 -5.86 -12.41 -14.10
C ILE A 71 -5.22 -13.11 -12.89
N GLY A 72 -6.00 -13.89 -12.12
CA GLY A 72 -5.49 -14.64 -10.96
C GLY A 72 -4.50 -15.74 -11.31
N ASN A 73 -4.56 -16.25 -12.55
CA ASN A 73 -3.59 -17.22 -13.07
C ASN A 73 -2.36 -16.59 -13.74
N GLN A 74 -2.31 -15.25 -13.84
CA GLN A 74 -1.19 -14.51 -14.41
C GLN A 74 -0.62 -13.59 -13.32
N SER A 75 0.69 -13.63 -13.10
CA SER A 75 1.27 -12.75 -12.09
C SER A 75 1.06 -11.28 -12.48
N TYR A 76 0.69 -10.46 -11.50
CA TYR A 76 0.60 -8.99 -11.62
C TYR A 76 1.88 -8.38 -12.25
N GLU A 77 3.01 -9.03 -12.03
CA GLU A 77 4.32 -8.69 -12.59
C GLU A 77 4.31 -8.58 -14.10
N ALA A 78 3.63 -9.49 -14.79
CA ALA A 78 3.56 -9.50 -16.25
C ALA A 78 2.92 -8.23 -16.84
N TYR A 79 1.99 -7.59 -16.11
CA TYR A 79 1.33 -6.36 -16.56
C TYR A 79 2.13 -5.10 -16.24
N SER A 80 2.89 -5.12 -15.13
CA SER A 80 3.69 -3.97 -14.72
C SER A 80 4.94 -3.80 -15.59
N GLU A 81 5.55 -4.89 -16.05
CA GLU A 81 6.82 -4.86 -16.79
C GLU A 81 6.68 -4.31 -18.20
N GLU A 82 5.66 -4.69 -18.97
CA GLU A 82 5.51 -4.19 -20.35
C GLU A 82 5.24 -2.67 -20.40
N PHE A 83 4.70 -2.10 -19.33
CA PHE A 83 4.51 -0.64 -19.17
C PHE A 83 5.75 0.05 -18.61
N LEU A 84 6.53 -0.64 -17.77
CA LEU A 84 7.75 -0.10 -17.15
C LEU A 84 8.95 -0.15 -18.11
N ASP A 85 9.06 -1.18 -18.96
CA ASP A 85 10.16 -1.34 -19.93
C ASP A 85 10.26 -0.18 -20.94
N LYS A 86 9.19 0.56 -21.21
CA LYS A 86 9.24 1.71 -22.11
C LYS A 86 9.88 2.97 -21.50
N HIS A 87 10.18 2.96 -20.21
CA HIS A 87 10.69 4.13 -19.49
C HIS A 87 11.95 3.85 -18.66
N ILE A 88 12.53 2.62 -18.74
CA ILE A 88 13.73 2.27 -17.98
C ILE A 88 14.94 2.22 -18.91
N ASP A 89 15.39 3.39 -19.31
CA ASP A 89 16.78 3.58 -19.67
C ASP A 89 17.42 4.34 -18.50
N SER A 90 17.98 3.60 -17.52
CA SER A 90 19.02 4.20 -16.67
C SER A 90 19.58 3.25 -15.63
N GLU A 91 20.85 3.00 -15.72
CA GLU A 91 21.74 2.35 -14.74
C GLU A 91 21.93 3.14 -13.42
N PHE A 92 21.18 4.24 -13.17
CA PHE A 92 21.48 5.22 -12.10
C PHE A 92 20.30 5.62 -11.22
N HIS A 93 19.28 4.79 -11.00
CA HIS A 93 18.26 5.12 -10.02
C HIS A 93 18.73 4.79 -8.60
N SER A 94 18.85 5.83 -7.76
CA SER A 94 19.06 5.63 -6.33
C SER A 94 17.83 4.96 -5.73
N HIS A 95 18.04 4.02 -4.81
CA HIS A 95 16.97 3.38 -4.06
C HIS A 95 16.82 4.03 -2.68
N ARG A 96 15.58 4.12 -2.21
CA ARG A 96 15.24 4.43 -0.84
C ARG A 96 14.84 3.15 -0.12
N PHE A 97 15.28 3.03 1.14
CA PHE A 97 15.00 1.86 1.96
C PHE A 97 14.00 2.22 3.04
N PHE A 98 13.04 1.33 3.23
CA PHE A 98 12.07 1.41 4.31
C PHE A 98 12.05 0.10 5.08
N TYR A 99 11.63 0.17 6.34
CA TYR A 99 11.68 -0.95 7.27
C TYR A 99 10.32 -1.15 7.89
N ARG A 100 9.95 -2.41 8.08
CA ARG A 100 8.77 -2.77 8.85
C ARG A 100 9.12 -3.87 9.84
N GLY A 101 9.03 -3.55 11.15
CA GLY A 101 9.14 -4.51 12.23
C GLY A 101 7.77 -5.09 12.58
N VAL A 102 7.71 -6.38 12.80
CA VAL A 102 6.54 -7.08 13.33
C VAL A 102 6.98 -8.04 14.43
N ALA A 103 6.25 -8.02 15.55
CA ALA A 103 6.59 -8.80 16.71
C ALA A 103 6.31 -10.31 16.55
N ASN A 104 5.53 -10.70 15.56
CA ASN A 104 5.34 -12.09 15.15
C ASN A 104 5.78 -12.23 13.68
N LYS A 105 6.79 -13.08 13.43
CA LYS A 105 7.36 -13.31 12.09
C LYS A 105 6.33 -13.81 11.06
N ASP A 106 5.23 -14.42 11.51
CA ASP A 106 4.20 -14.98 10.65
C ASP A 106 3.14 -13.95 10.22
N TYR A 107 3.22 -12.72 10.76
CA TYR A 107 2.35 -11.64 10.32
C TYR A 107 2.61 -11.29 8.86
N LYS A 108 1.51 -11.26 8.09
CA LYS A 108 1.51 -10.92 6.67
C LYS A 108 1.68 -9.42 6.45
N LEU A 109 2.19 -9.06 5.27
CA LEU A 109 2.28 -7.67 4.80
C LEU A 109 0.92 -7.23 4.25
N VAL A 110 -0.03 -6.99 5.15
CA VAL A 110 -1.41 -6.64 4.80
C VAL A 110 -1.85 -5.42 5.61
N SER A 111 -2.44 -4.44 4.94
CA SER A 111 -2.98 -3.23 5.58
C SER A 111 -4.15 -3.58 6.51
N GLY A 112 -4.38 -2.74 7.53
CA GLY A 112 -5.34 -3.01 8.59
C GLY A 112 -6.72 -3.40 8.09
N ILE A 113 -7.23 -2.71 7.07
CA ILE A 113 -8.58 -2.95 6.54
C ILE A 113 -8.78 -4.33 5.91
N TYR A 114 -7.70 -4.96 5.43
CA TYR A 114 -7.75 -6.28 4.80
C TYR A 114 -7.47 -7.44 5.78
N ARG A 115 -7.42 -7.18 7.11
CA ARG A 115 -7.16 -8.18 8.16
C ARG A 115 -8.45 -8.55 8.87
N ASN A 116 -9.25 -9.46 8.30
CA ASN A 116 -10.44 -10.02 8.98
C ASN A 116 -11.41 -8.95 9.56
N ASN A 117 -11.60 -7.83 8.88
CA ASN A 117 -12.54 -6.82 9.33
C ASN A 117 -13.94 -7.15 8.86
N GLU A 118 -14.91 -7.08 9.78
CA GLU A 118 -16.33 -7.28 9.48
C GLU A 118 -16.96 -6.12 8.71
N LYS A 119 -16.39 -4.92 8.87
CA LYS A 119 -16.88 -3.70 8.25
C LYS A 119 -15.98 -3.25 7.11
N GLU A 120 -16.58 -2.62 6.11
CA GLU A 120 -15.89 -2.02 4.99
C GLU A 120 -15.16 -0.72 5.39
N GLU A 121 -14.16 -0.32 4.61
CA GLU A 121 -13.37 0.89 4.87
C GLU A 121 -14.23 2.16 4.85
N ASN A 122 -15.18 2.25 3.91
CA ASN A 122 -16.10 3.38 3.82
C ASN A 122 -16.99 3.55 5.07
N TYR A 123 -17.35 2.45 5.75
CA TYR A 123 -18.07 2.52 7.00
C TYR A 123 -17.27 3.28 8.06
N TYR A 124 -16.00 2.91 8.29
CA TYR A 124 -15.13 3.60 9.24
C TYR A 124 -14.93 5.06 8.84
N PHE A 125 -14.70 5.31 7.55
CA PHE A 125 -14.48 6.65 7.04
C PHE A 125 -15.67 7.59 7.30
N HIS A 126 -16.88 7.16 6.95
CA HIS A 126 -18.07 8.00 7.12
C HIS A 126 -18.49 8.14 8.59
N GLU A 127 -18.48 7.05 9.36
CA GLU A 127 -18.87 7.09 10.78
C GLU A 127 -17.93 7.97 11.60
N LEU A 128 -16.63 7.92 11.37
CA LEU A 128 -15.69 8.76 12.09
C LEU A 128 -15.83 10.24 11.72
N GLN A 129 -16.11 10.56 10.47
CA GLN A 129 -16.39 11.94 10.07
C GLN A 129 -17.64 12.50 10.73
N VAL A 130 -18.71 11.69 10.86
CA VAL A 130 -19.94 12.10 11.55
C VAL A 130 -19.70 12.28 13.05
N ARG A 131 -18.91 11.41 13.68
CA ARG A 131 -18.69 11.42 15.14
C ARG A 131 -17.60 12.40 15.59
N CYS A 132 -16.61 12.67 14.73
CA CYS A 132 -15.46 13.51 15.03
C CYS A 132 -15.28 14.66 14.01
N PRO A 133 -16.33 15.43 13.67
CA PRO A 133 -16.26 16.43 12.61
C PRO A 133 -15.25 17.54 12.90
N ASN A 134 -15.11 17.94 14.15
CA ASN A 134 -14.18 19.00 14.56
C ASN A 134 -12.71 18.68 14.24
N ILE A 135 -12.37 17.40 14.12
CA ILE A 135 -11.04 16.93 13.85
C ILE A 135 -10.88 16.64 12.35
N LEU A 136 -11.81 15.88 11.78
CA LEU A 136 -11.64 15.30 10.45
C LEU A 136 -12.12 16.21 9.31
N ALA A 137 -13.07 17.12 9.56
CA ALA A 137 -13.69 17.92 8.49
C ALA A 137 -12.69 18.80 7.70
N HIS A 138 -11.62 19.24 8.34
CA HIS A 138 -10.62 20.13 7.75
C HIS A 138 -9.43 19.41 7.12
N LEU A 139 -9.35 18.09 7.29
CA LEU A 139 -8.26 17.28 6.77
C LEU A 139 -8.55 16.82 5.35
N LYS A 140 -7.50 16.75 4.52
CA LYS A 140 -7.54 16.07 3.24
C LYS A 140 -7.66 14.55 3.45
N ASN A 141 -8.12 13.82 2.46
CA ASN A 141 -8.41 12.39 2.58
C ASN A 141 -7.22 11.54 3.00
N PHE A 142 -6.02 11.84 2.52
CA PHE A 142 -4.82 11.14 3.00
C PHE A 142 -4.57 11.39 4.49
N ASN A 143 -4.69 12.63 4.94
CA ASN A 143 -4.49 12.99 6.36
C ASN A 143 -5.61 12.41 7.25
N LYS A 144 -6.83 12.27 6.73
CA LYS A 144 -7.88 11.53 7.44
C LYS A 144 -7.48 10.08 7.66
N LEU A 145 -6.96 9.39 6.63
CA LEU A 145 -6.47 8.00 6.75
C LEU A 145 -5.37 7.88 7.81
N THR A 146 -4.36 8.73 7.76
CA THR A 146 -3.25 8.70 8.73
C THR A 146 -3.73 8.98 10.15
N TYR A 147 -4.67 9.91 10.29
CA TYR A 147 -5.26 10.26 11.58
C TYR A 147 -6.14 9.12 12.13
N MET A 148 -7.00 8.55 11.29
CA MET A 148 -7.84 7.40 11.66
C MET A 148 -6.99 6.21 12.10
N GLN A 149 -5.91 5.89 11.36
CA GLN A 149 -4.99 4.83 11.72
C GLN A 149 -4.24 5.09 13.03
N HIS A 150 -3.83 6.33 13.27
CA HIS A 150 -3.18 6.73 14.51
C HIS A 150 -4.05 6.37 15.73
N TYR A 151 -5.37 6.53 15.63
CA TYR A 151 -6.33 6.18 16.70
C TYR A 151 -6.90 4.75 16.58
N GLY A 152 -6.24 3.87 15.82
CA GLY A 152 -6.51 2.44 15.78
C GLY A 152 -7.63 2.01 14.84
N SER A 153 -8.14 2.90 13.99
CA SER A 153 -9.08 2.51 12.96
C SER A 153 -8.38 1.74 11.84
N PRO A 154 -8.95 0.65 11.33
CA PRO A 154 -8.35 -0.07 10.21
C PRO A 154 -8.45 0.77 8.94
N THR A 155 -7.32 0.91 8.24
CA THR A 155 -7.22 1.66 6.99
C THR A 155 -6.46 0.85 5.93
N ARG A 156 -6.42 1.37 4.69
CA ARG A 156 -5.61 0.82 3.60
C ARG A 156 -4.11 1.14 3.71
N LEU A 157 -3.69 1.84 4.75
CA LEU A 157 -2.29 2.13 5.00
C LEU A 157 -1.60 0.97 5.73
N LEU A 158 -0.35 0.73 5.40
CA LEU A 158 0.56 -0.16 6.11
C LEU A 158 1.76 0.66 6.58
N ASP A 159 1.96 0.72 7.91
CA ASP A 159 3.07 1.48 8.50
C ASP A 159 4.42 0.89 8.09
N ILE A 160 5.31 1.73 7.65
CA ILE A 160 6.73 1.49 7.45
C ILE A 160 7.51 2.67 8.03
N THR A 161 8.80 2.52 8.19
CA THR A 161 9.67 3.58 8.70
C THR A 161 10.93 3.70 7.85
N ALA A 162 11.47 4.91 7.73
CA ALA A 162 12.79 5.12 7.15
C ALA A 162 13.93 4.82 8.14
N ASN A 163 13.60 4.61 9.44
CA ASN A 163 14.56 4.35 10.48
C ASN A 163 14.62 2.84 10.82
N PRO A 164 15.74 2.16 10.53
CA PRO A 164 15.89 0.74 10.80
C PRO A 164 15.74 0.36 12.28
N LEU A 165 16.16 1.24 13.20
CA LEU A 165 16.08 0.97 14.63
C LEU A 165 14.65 1.02 15.15
N VAL A 166 13.82 1.87 14.55
CA VAL A 166 12.37 1.88 14.81
C VAL A 166 11.73 0.58 14.31
N GLY A 167 12.13 0.10 13.13
CA GLY A 167 11.72 -1.22 12.63
C GLY A 167 12.11 -2.34 13.60
N LEU A 168 13.35 -2.32 14.11
CA LEU A 168 13.82 -3.28 15.09
C LEU A 168 13.03 -3.21 16.41
N TYR A 169 12.74 -2.01 16.90
CA TYR A 169 11.92 -1.81 18.08
C TYR A 169 10.55 -2.50 17.92
N PHE A 170 9.84 -2.29 16.82
CA PHE A 170 8.54 -2.91 16.55
C PHE A 170 8.60 -4.43 16.40
N ALA A 171 9.75 -4.98 15.98
CA ALA A 171 9.94 -6.43 15.94
C ALA A 171 10.11 -7.05 17.34
N CYS A 172 10.45 -6.23 18.35
CA CYS A 172 10.78 -6.68 19.70
C CYS A 172 9.74 -6.30 20.77
N GLU A 173 8.88 -5.30 20.53
CA GLU A 173 8.08 -4.64 21.60
C GLU A 173 7.02 -5.51 22.27
N SER A 174 6.65 -6.64 21.65
CA SER A 174 5.61 -7.54 22.14
C SER A 174 5.83 -8.99 21.70
N HIS A 175 4.90 -9.88 22.04
CA HIS A 175 4.95 -11.31 21.68
C HIS A 175 6.32 -11.95 22.01
N PHE A 176 6.75 -11.84 23.27
CA PHE A 176 8.08 -12.26 23.71
C PHE A 176 8.36 -13.78 23.59
N GLU A 177 7.33 -14.57 23.29
CA GLU A 177 7.43 -16.02 23.07
C GLU A 177 7.52 -16.41 21.59
N ILE A 178 7.43 -15.42 20.69
CA ILE A 178 7.40 -15.66 19.24
C ILE A 178 8.50 -14.82 18.58
N ASP A 179 9.19 -15.39 17.60
CA ASP A 179 10.19 -14.64 16.83
C ASP A 179 9.57 -13.41 16.15
N GLY A 180 10.29 -12.30 16.20
CA GLY A 180 9.97 -11.11 15.43
C GLY A 180 10.63 -11.11 14.06
N LYS A 181 10.23 -10.16 13.22
CA LYS A 181 10.79 -9.99 11.89
C LYS A 181 10.90 -8.51 11.52
N VAL A 182 11.99 -8.14 10.87
CA VAL A 182 12.12 -6.86 10.16
C VAL A 182 12.23 -7.12 8.67
N SER A 183 11.27 -6.62 7.90
CA SER A 183 11.29 -6.63 6.44
C SER A 183 11.92 -5.32 5.93
N ILE A 184 12.87 -5.42 5.01
CA ILE A 184 13.58 -4.30 4.39
C ILE A 184 13.06 -4.15 2.96
N PHE A 185 12.42 -3.03 2.67
CA PHE A 185 11.91 -2.70 1.35
C PHE A 185 12.91 -1.84 0.60
N GLY A 186 13.11 -2.13 -0.70
CA GLY A 186 13.86 -1.28 -1.61
C GLY A 186 12.94 -0.73 -2.68
N ILE A 187 12.88 0.59 -2.78
CA ILE A 187 12.03 1.29 -3.72
C ILE A 187 12.87 2.30 -4.48
N ARG A 188 12.70 2.38 -5.77
CA ARG A 188 13.34 3.43 -6.58
C ARG A 188 12.92 4.80 -6.04
N SER A 189 13.86 5.72 -5.96
CA SER A 189 13.62 7.03 -5.36
C SER A 189 12.55 7.85 -6.10
N ASP A 190 12.40 7.64 -7.40
CA ASP A 190 11.39 8.26 -8.25
C ASP A 190 9.98 7.64 -8.11
N GLU A 191 9.87 6.44 -7.53
CA GLU A 191 8.60 5.77 -7.26
C GLU A 191 8.03 6.10 -5.86
N VAL A 192 8.83 6.70 -4.99
CA VAL A 192 8.36 7.16 -3.67
C VAL A 192 7.53 8.43 -3.86
N ALA A 193 6.25 8.33 -3.57
CA ALA A 193 5.33 9.43 -3.68
C ALA A 193 5.31 10.30 -2.42
N TYR A 194 4.95 11.55 -2.58
CA TYR A 194 4.65 12.46 -1.48
C TYR A 194 3.13 12.59 -1.31
N GLU A 195 2.69 13.00 -0.14
CA GLU A 195 1.28 13.21 0.19
C GLU A 195 0.52 14.06 -0.86
N THR A 196 1.19 15.06 -1.43
CA THR A 196 0.61 15.98 -2.41
C THR A 196 0.54 15.43 -3.84
N SER A 197 1.10 14.25 -4.11
CA SER A 197 1.09 13.68 -5.45
C SER A 197 -0.32 13.23 -5.86
N ASP A 198 -0.65 13.38 -7.14
CA ASP A 198 -1.96 13.01 -7.70
C ASP A 198 -2.30 11.55 -7.43
N ARG A 199 -1.29 10.67 -7.45
CA ARG A 199 -1.47 9.25 -7.17
C ARG A 199 -1.90 8.98 -5.73
N VAL A 200 -1.31 9.67 -4.75
CA VAL A 200 -1.71 9.54 -3.33
C VAL A 200 -3.08 10.13 -3.11
N GLN A 201 -3.36 11.31 -3.69
CA GLN A 201 -4.69 11.93 -3.62
C GLN A 201 -5.75 10.97 -4.18
N MET A 202 -5.54 10.47 -5.40
CA MET A 202 -6.44 9.54 -6.06
C MET A 202 -6.73 8.30 -5.19
N LEU A 203 -5.70 7.60 -4.74
CA LEU A 203 -5.87 6.38 -3.94
C LEU A 203 -6.52 6.64 -2.58
N SER A 204 -6.31 7.83 -2.00
CA SER A 204 -6.95 8.20 -0.73
C SER A 204 -8.47 8.38 -0.84
N HIS A 205 -9.00 8.65 -2.03
CA HIS A 205 -10.45 8.73 -2.26
C HIS A 205 -11.14 7.35 -2.36
N LEU A 206 -10.38 6.25 -2.48
CA LEU A 206 -10.97 4.92 -2.50
C LEU A 206 -11.69 4.55 -1.20
N GLN A 207 -11.28 5.13 -0.06
CA GLN A 207 -11.95 4.92 1.23
C GLN A 207 -13.39 5.45 1.29
N GLU A 208 -13.77 6.36 0.39
CA GLU A 208 -15.14 6.88 0.31
C GLU A 208 -16.11 5.90 -0.35
N LEU A 209 -15.58 4.95 -1.11
CA LEU A 209 -16.33 4.05 -1.96
C LEU A 209 -16.68 2.76 -1.23
N SER A 210 -17.89 2.25 -1.49
CA SER A 210 -18.25 0.91 -1.06
C SER A 210 -17.35 -0.14 -1.74
N ARG A 211 -17.33 -1.34 -1.18
CA ARG A 211 -16.59 -2.46 -1.75
C ARG A 211 -17.00 -2.75 -3.20
N GLU A 212 -18.30 -2.71 -3.48
CA GLU A 212 -18.83 -2.93 -4.83
C GLU A 212 -18.32 -1.87 -5.82
N GLU A 213 -18.31 -0.59 -5.43
CA GLU A 213 -17.78 0.50 -6.25
C GLU A 213 -16.27 0.36 -6.49
N GLN A 214 -15.51 -0.05 -5.48
CA GLN A 214 -14.08 -0.32 -5.63
C GLN A 214 -13.82 -1.50 -6.58
N GLU A 215 -14.61 -2.57 -6.50
CA GLU A 215 -14.52 -3.71 -7.40
C GLU A 215 -14.85 -3.33 -8.85
N GLN A 216 -15.83 -2.46 -9.06
CA GLN A 216 -16.17 -1.94 -10.39
C GLN A 216 -15.04 -1.10 -10.96
N LEU A 217 -14.45 -0.19 -10.17
CA LEU A 217 -13.28 0.58 -10.59
C LEU A 217 -12.06 -0.31 -10.89
N GLN A 218 -11.89 -1.40 -10.13
CA GLN A 218 -10.83 -2.36 -10.38
C GLN A 218 -10.99 -3.02 -11.76
N ILE A 219 -12.19 -3.50 -12.09
CA ILE A 219 -12.49 -4.08 -13.40
C ILE A 219 -12.22 -3.05 -14.51
N LEU A 220 -12.72 -1.83 -14.34
CA LEU A 220 -12.50 -0.76 -15.31
C LEU A 220 -11.00 -0.42 -15.46
N SER A 221 -10.25 -0.48 -14.36
CA SER A 221 -8.79 -0.28 -14.40
C SER A 221 -8.10 -1.33 -15.27
N TYR A 222 -8.48 -2.60 -15.16
CA TYR A 222 -7.96 -3.64 -16.06
C TYR A 222 -8.39 -3.43 -17.50
N ILE A 223 -9.65 -3.08 -17.76
CA ILE A 223 -10.15 -2.79 -19.10
C ILE A 223 -9.40 -1.63 -19.78
N TYR A 224 -9.12 -0.57 -19.02
CA TYR A 224 -8.43 0.61 -19.55
C TYR A 224 -6.90 0.52 -19.48
N LEU A 225 -6.34 -0.54 -18.89
CA LEU A 225 -4.88 -0.68 -18.68
C LEU A 225 -4.09 -0.48 -19.97
N PHE A 226 -4.52 -1.14 -21.06
CA PHE A 226 -3.86 -1.04 -22.37
C PHE A 226 -4.20 0.22 -23.16
N LYS A 227 -5.18 1.01 -22.72
CA LYS A 227 -5.45 2.33 -23.28
C LYS A 227 -4.60 3.42 -22.64
N GLY A 228 -3.89 3.11 -21.56
CA GLY A 228 -2.99 3.99 -20.84
C GLY A 228 -3.65 5.00 -19.92
N LYS A 229 -4.91 5.42 -20.19
CA LYS A 229 -5.62 6.40 -19.37
C LYS A 229 -7.13 6.13 -19.34
N PHE A 230 -7.76 6.51 -18.24
CA PHE A 230 -9.21 6.62 -18.16
C PHE A 230 -9.73 7.74 -19.10
N PRO A 231 -11.03 7.69 -19.50
CA PRO A 231 -11.62 8.74 -20.31
C PRO A 231 -11.47 10.12 -19.68
N GLN A 232 -11.02 11.09 -20.48
CA GLN A 232 -10.82 12.47 -20.02
C GLN A 232 -12.07 13.33 -20.15
N SER A 233 -12.98 12.97 -21.07
CA SER A 233 -14.16 13.79 -21.42
C SER A 233 -15.43 13.18 -20.83
N THR A 234 -16.21 14.03 -20.16
CA THR A 234 -17.58 13.74 -19.70
C THR A 234 -18.58 13.56 -20.84
N ASN A 235 -18.28 14.11 -22.01
CA ASN A 235 -19.17 14.10 -23.19
C ASN A 235 -18.96 12.88 -24.08
N SER A 236 -18.14 11.91 -23.68
CA SER A 236 -18.00 10.70 -24.48
C SER A 236 -19.26 9.86 -24.29
N LYS A 237 -19.80 9.37 -25.40
CA LYS A 237 -20.92 8.40 -25.45
C LYS A 237 -20.64 7.11 -24.66
N TYR A 238 -19.48 7.02 -24.03
CA TYR A 238 -18.86 5.89 -23.34
C TYR A 238 -18.24 6.28 -21.99
N SER A 239 -18.68 7.36 -21.31
CA SER A 239 -18.21 7.62 -19.95
C SER A 239 -18.83 6.57 -19.00
N ASP A 240 -17.98 5.88 -18.27
CA ASP A 240 -18.42 4.95 -17.23
C ASP A 240 -18.83 5.75 -15.98
N PRO A 241 -20.08 5.60 -15.49
CA PRO A 241 -20.59 6.40 -14.37
C PRO A 241 -19.72 6.32 -13.12
N GLU A 242 -19.11 5.17 -12.87
CA GLU A 242 -18.24 4.90 -11.75
C GLU A 242 -16.95 5.76 -11.83
N ILE A 243 -16.36 5.85 -13.03
CA ILE A 243 -15.19 6.69 -13.29
C ILE A 243 -15.54 8.18 -13.12
N GLU A 244 -16.71 8.59 -13.64
CA GLU A 244 -17.17 9.98 -13.51
C GLU A 244 -17.40 10.36 -12.04
N ARG A 245 -18.03 9.50 -11.28
CA ARG A 245 -18.25 9.69 -9.84
C ARG A 245 -16.94 9.75 -9.07
N PHE A 246 -15.99 8.90 -9.42
CA PHE A 246 -14.67 8.89 -8.80
C PHE A 246 -13.90 10.20 -9.07
N TYR A 247 -13.87 10.69 -10.31
CA TYR A 247 -13.32 11.99 -10.62
C TYR A 247 -14.01 13.12 -9.86
N TYR A 248 -15.33 13.09 -9.78
CA TYR A 248 -16.10 14.07 -9.02
C TYR A 248 -15.68 14.12 -7.55
N ASN A 249 -15.50 12.97 -6.91
CA ASN A 249 -15.06 12.89 -5.51
C ASN A 249 -13.66 13.51 -5.34
N ILE A 250 -12.71 13.19 -6.21
CA ILE A 250 -11.37 13.77 -6.16
C ILE A 250 -11.40 15.29 -6.37
N GLN A 251 -12.13 15.75 -7.40
CA GLN A 251 -12.22 17.17 -7.75
C GLN A 251 -12.98 18.00 -6.70
N LYS A 252 -13.79 17.37 -5.88
CA LYS A 252 -14.45 18.02 -4.74
C LYS A 252 -13.44 18.46 -3.65
N GLU A 253 -12.35 17.70 -3.46
CA GLU A 253 -11.24 18.07 -2.59
C GLU A 253 -10.19 18.91 -3.31
N ASN A 254 -9.86 18.57 -4.56
CA ASN A 254 -8.88 19.25 -5.40
C ASN A 254 -9.47 19.53 -6.79
N ASN A 255 -10.04 20.72 -6.97
CA ASN A 255 -10.66 21.13 -8.22
C ASN A 255 -9.68 21.25 -9.39
N ALA A 256 -8.38 21.32 -9.11
CA ALA A 256 -7.31 21.35 -10.11
C ALA A 256 -6.85 19.94 -10.54
N PHE A 257 -7.41 18.88 -9.96
CA PHE A 257 -7.04 17.50 -10.33
C PHE A 257 -7.40 17.24 -11.79
N GLU A 258 -6.38 16.96 -12.59
CA GLU A 258 -6.55 16.70 -14.01
C GLU A 258 -7.14 15.32 -14.27
N ARG A 259 -8.07 15.25 -15.23
CA ARG A 259 -8.59 13.97 -15.70
C ARG A 259 -7.53 13.25 -16.53
N GLY A 260 -7.49 11.94 -16.43
CA GLY A 260 -6.52 11.11 -17.15
C GLY A 260 -5.74 10.19 -16.22
N ILE A 261 -6.41 9.70 -15.17
CA ILE A 261 -5.86 8.67 -14.28
C ILE A 261 -5.28 7.52 -15.11
N VAL A 262 -4.05 7.16 -14.79
CA VAL A 262 -3.39 5.97 -15.33
C VAL A 262 -3.97 4.75 -14.60
N PRO A 263 -4.62 3.80 -15.30
CA PRO A 263 -5.27 2.67 -14.66
C PRO A 263 -4.32 1.80 -13.83
N LEU A 264 -3.06 1.68 -14.24
CA LEU A 264 -2.04 0.95 -13.49
C LEU A 264 -1.83 1.54 -12.09
N ASP A 265 -1.96 2.85 -11.91
CA ASP A 265 -1.81 3.52 -10.62
C ASP A 265 -2.97 3.19 -9.66
N MET A 266 -4.12 2.75 -10.20
CA MET A 266 -5.24 2.23 -9.40
C MET A 266 -5.02 0.80 -8.90
N LEU A 267 -4.11 0.04 -9.51
CA LEU A 267 -3.92 -1.39 -9.26
C LEU A 267 -2.68 -1.72 -8.43
N ARG A 268 -1.70 -0.82 -8.35
CA ARG A 268 -0.44 -1.07 -7.64
C ARG A 268 -0.31 -0.22 -6.38
N PRO A 269 0.31 -0.74 -5.30
CA PRO A 269 0.51 0.02 -4.08
C PRO A 269 1.44 1.20 -4.33
N VAL A 270 1.35 2.22 -3.48
CA VAL A 270 2.25 3.35 -3.50
C VAL A 270 2.97 3.49 -2.16
N PHE A 271 4.29 3.72 -2.22
CA PHE A 271 5.10 4.04 -1.06
C PHE A 271 5.05 5.57 -0.86
N VAL A 272 4.56 5.97 0.30
CA VAL A 272 4.26 7.38 0.58
C VAL A 272 5.14 7.90 1.70
N GLN A 273 5.90 8.95 1.40
CA GLN A 273 6.54 9.76 2.42
C GLN A 273 5.50 10.76 2.94
N ALA A 274 5.03 10.55 4.17
CA ALA A 274 4.08 11.44 4.81
C ALA A 274 4.74 12.74 5.27
N ASN A 275 3.94 13.80 5.40
CA ASN A 275 4.37 15.02 6.08
C ASN A 275 4.62 14.72 7.56
N GLN A 276 5.64 15.35 8.12
CA GLN A 276 6.04 15.18 9.52
C GLN A 276 5.31 16.19 10.45
N ASP A 277 4.05 16.46 10.18
CA ASP A 277 3.18 17.33 10.99
C ASP A 277 2.59 16.61 12.22
N ASN A 278 2.54 15.28 12.19
CA ASN A 278 2.14 14.45 13.32
C ASN A 278 3.38 14.08 14.16
N PRO A 279 3.41 14.39 15.48
CA PRO A 279 4.54 14.08 16.35
C PRO A 279 4.96 12.60 16.34
N ARG A 280 4.01 11.66 16.18
CA ARG A 280 4.31 10.23 16.10
C ARG A 280 4.99 9.88 14.78
N ILE A 281 4.50 10.39 13.64
CA ILE A 281 5.13 10.19 12.34
C ILE A 281 6.56 10.71 12.38
N LEU A 282 6.76 11.92 12.93
CA LEU A 282 8.08 12.54 13.09
C LEU A 282 9.03 11.67 13.94
N LYS A 283 8.58 11.19 15.11
CA LYS A 283 9.41 10.41 16.05
C LYS A 283 9.75 9.02 15.53
N GLN A 284 8.91 8.48 14.67
CA GLN A 284 9.09 7.16 14.10
C GLN A 284 9.71 7.18 12.69
N ASP A 285 10.09 8.35 12.16
CA ASP A 285 10.46 8.50 10.74
C ASP A 285 9.47 7.78 9.82
N GLY A 286 8.18 8.01 10.11
CA GLY A 286 7.07 7.23 9.57
C GLY A 286 6.85 7.50 8.08
N ALA A 287 6.55 6.42 7.38
CA ALA A 287 6.08 6.40 6.01
C ALA A 287 5.00 5.32 5.89
N PHE A 288 4.34 5.25 4.75
CA PHE A 288 3.25 4.30 4.54
C PHE A 288 3.37 3.60 3.20
N ILE A 289 2.89 2.36 3.15
CA ILE A 289 2.47 1.74 1.90
C ILE A 289 0.96 1.86 1.84
N MET A 290 0.45 2.57 0.83
CA MET A 290 -0.99 2.68 0.59
C MET A 290 -1.40 1.60 -0.39
N SER A 291 -2.32 0.74 0.03
CA SER A 291 -2.87 -0.33 -0.81
C SER A 291 -3.80 0.25 -1.87
N ALA A 292 -3.74 -0.31 -3.06
CA ALA A 292 -4.56 0.02 -4.21
C ALA A 292 -5.82 -0.87 -4.30
N LEU A 293 -6.54 -0.83 -5.43
CA LEU A 293 -7.75 -1.64 -5.65
C LEU A 293 -7.48 -3.15 -5.70
N ASP A 294 -6.32 -3.54 -6.21
CA ASP A 294 -5.97 -4.96 -6.39
C ASP A 294 -5.34 -5.57 -5.12
N PHE A 295 -5.86 -5.21 -3.96
CA PHE A 295 -5.40 -5.70 -2.66
C PHE A 295 -6.53 -6.39 -1.90
N ASN A 296 -6.22 -7.57 -1.37
CA ASN A 296 -7.07 -8.35 -0.48
C ASN A 296 -6.20 -9.12 0.52
N GLU A 297 -6.81 -9.84 1.45
CA GLU A 297 -6.09 -10.56 2.51
C GLU A 297 -5.16 -11.66 1.97
N THR A 298 -5.54 -12.33 0.87
CA THR A 298 -4.80 -13.46 0.32
C THR A 298 -3.61 -13.05 -0.54
N ASP A 299 -3.76 -11.99 -1.34
CA ASP A 299 -2.79 -11.62 -2.38
C ASP A 299 -1.86 -10.48 -1.97
N SER A 300 -2.28 -9.64 -1.00
CA SER A 300 -1.51 -8.46 -0.58
C SER A 300 -0.10 -8.80 -0.09
N ASP A 301 0.06 -9.89 0.66
CA ASP A 301 1.35 -10.32 1.18
C ASP A 301 2.32 -10.65 0.02
N GLY A 302 1.86 -11.39 -0.99
CA GLY A 302 2.65 -11.72 -2.17
C GLY A 302 3.07 -10.48 -2.98
N LYS A 303 2.13 -9.56 -3.19
CA LYS A 303 2.37 -8.32 -3.94
C LYS A 303 3.37 -7.39 -3.27
N LEU A 304 3.37 -7.31 -1.94
CA LEU A 304 4.32 -6.48 -1.21
C LEU A 304 5.68 -7.17 -1.02
N LYS A 305 5.70 -8.50 -0.96
CA LYS A 305 6.95 -9.27 -0.83
C LYS A 305 7.94 -9.03 -1.97
N LYS A 306 7.47 -8.73 -3.17
CA LYS A 306 8.34 -8.41 -4.31
C LYS A 306 9.19 -7.14 -4.09
N HIS A 307 8.75 -6.24 -3.21
CA HIS A 307 9.51 -5.06 -2.83
C HIS A 307 10.43 -5.32 -1.62
N VAL A 308 10.39 -6.53 -1.03
CA VAL A 308 11.22 -6.89 0.12
C VAL A 308 12.55 -7.43 -0.38
N ILE A 309 13.61 -6.69 -0.14
CA ILE A 309 14.98 -7.08 -0.48
C ILE A 309 15.49 -8.14 0.50
N LYS A 310 15.14 -8.00 1.78
CA LYS A 310 15.71 -8.81 2.85
C LYS A 310 14.77 -8.90 4.05
N GLU A 311 14.77 -10.04 4.71
CA GLU A 311 14.09 -10.24 5.98
C GLU A 311 15.08 -10.64 7.06
N LEU A 312 15.03 -9.98 8.21
CA LEU A 312 15.84 -10.27 9.41
C LEU A 312 14.93 -10.83 10.49
N ILE A 313 15.24 -12.01 10.96
CA ILE A 313 14.49 -12.69 12.04
C ILE A 313 15.13 -12.37 13.36
N ILE A 314 14.31 -11.99 14.33
CA ILE A 314 14.69 -11.66 15.70
C ILE A 314 14.16 -12.80 16.60
N PRO A 315 15.04 -13.64 17.17
CA PRO A 315 14.60 -14.72 18.05
C PRO A 315 13.86 -14.18 19.29
N ALA A 316 12.84 -14.90 19.71
CA ALA A 316 11.99 -14.54 20.85
C ALA A 316 12.82 -14.26 22.11
N GLU A 317 13.77 -15.12 22.41
CA GLU A 317 14.66 -15.02 23.59
C GLU A 317 15.56 -13.76 23.57
N CYS A 318 15.82 -13.19 22.39
CA CYS A 318 16.71 -12.03 22.25
C CYS A 318 15.98 -10.69 22.34
N LYS A 319 14.65 -10.65 22.21
CA LYS A 319 13.86 -9.40 22.13
C LYS A 319 14.07 -8.47 23.32
N LYS A 320 14.05 -8.99 24.54
CA LYS A 320 14.21 -8.17 25.76
C LYS A 320 15.61 -7.56 25.85
N THR A 321 16.64 -8.29 25.46
CA THR A 321 18.02 -7.81 25.41
C THR A 321 18.15 -6.68 24.39
N ILE A 322 17.63 -6.89 23.19
CA ILE A 322 17.64 -5.88 22.12
C ILE A 322 16.87 -4.62 22.54
N LEU A 323 15.72 -4.74 23.20
CA LEU A 323 14.99 -3.58 23.72
C LEU A 323 15.81 -2.78 24.74
N SER A 324 16.52 -3.47 25.64
CA SER A 324 17.43 -2.82 26.58
C SER A 324 18.60 -2.11 25.88
N GLU A 325 19.17 -2.71 24.85
CA GLU A 325 20.22 -2.09 24.03
C GLU A 325 19.67 -0.85 23.28
N LEU A 326 18.46 -0.92 22.70
CA LEU A 326 17.79 0.18 22.02
C LEU A 326 17.46 1.34 22.99
N GLU A 327 17.10 1.03 24.24
CA GLU A 327 16.84 2.06 25.26
C GLU A 327 18.09 2.88 25.58
N THR A 328 19.29 2.27 25.55
CA THR A 328 20.55 2.99 25.79
C THR A 328 20.84 4.07 24.74
N ILE A 329 20.27 3.94 23.55
CA ILE A 329 20.36 4.89 22.43
C ILE A 329 19.06 5.68 22.22
N CYS A 330 18.24 5.76 23.27
CA CYS A 330 16.99 6.54 23.27
C CYS A 330 15.91 6.05 22.28
N ILE A 331 15.94 4.79 21.87
CA ILE A 331 14.85 4.15 21.11
C ILE A 331 14.01 3.31 22.07
N HIS A 332 12.92 3.88 22.57
CA HIS A 332 12.03 3.26 23.54
C HIS A 332 10.59 3.77 23.39
N LYS A 333 9.66 3.17 24.13
CA LYS A 333 8.22 3.46 23.99
C LYS A 333 7.91 4.97 24.11
N ALA A 334 8.43 5.65 25.11
CA ALA A 334 8.14 7.08 25.32
C ALA A 334 8.80 8.01 24.29
N SER A 335 9.93 7.61 23.65
CA SER A 335 10.53 8.39 22.58
C SER A 335 9.80 8.25 21.25
N LEU A 336 9.21 7.07 21.00
CA LEU A 336 8.49 6.75 19.75
C LEU A 336 7.01 7.10 19.78
N PHE A 337 6.42 7.14 20.97
CA PHE A 337 5.01 7.46 21.20
C PHE A 337 4.92 8.64 22.18
N PRO A 338 4.95 9.89 21.65
CA PRO A 338 5.07 11.10 22.47
C PRO A 338 3.76 11.52 23.17
N GLU A 339 2.70 10.72 23.05
CA GLU A 339 1.40 10.98 23.68
C GLU A 339 1.54 10.94 25.21
N LEU A 340 0.87 11.88 25.86
CA LEU A 340 1.01 12.10 27.31
C LEU A 340 0.71 10.85 28.16
N ASP A 341 -0.28 10.08 27.76
CA ASP A 341 -0.67 8.84 28.43
C ASP A 341 0.43 7.77 28.32
N THR A 342 1.02 7.60 27.13
CA THR A 342 2.13 6.66 26.88
C THR A 342 3.38 7.06 27.64
N VAL A 343 3.75 8.33 27.60
CA VAL A 343 4.91 8.86 28.37
C VAL A 343 4.69 8.67 29.87
N SER A 344 3.48 8.99 30.37
CA SER A 344 3.14 8.81 31.79
C SER A 344 3.22 7.35 32.25
N GLN A 345 2.73 6.42 31.41
CA GLN A 345 2.86 4.98 31.69
C GLN A 345 4.30 4.50 31.71
N TYR A 346 5.10 4.96 30.75
CA TYR A 346 6.53 4.63 30.70
C TYR A 346 7.26 5.11 31.96
N LEU A 347 7.02 6.35 32.42
CA LEU A 347 7.64 6.89 33.63
C LEU A 347 7.23 6.16 34.92
N ARG A 348 6.02 5.61 34.99
CA ARG A 348 5.58 4.80 36.14
C ARG A 348 6.26 3.44 36.22
N ASN A 349 6.66 2.88 35.06
CA ASN A 349 7.20 1.54 34.96
C ASN A 349 8.74 1.50 34.93
N ARG A 350 9.38 2.68 35.03
CA ARG A 350 10.83 2.85 35.11
C ARG A 350 11.28 2.91 36.58
#